data_29698811414ba28600d76b4043a17615
#
_entry.id   29698811414ba28600d76b4043a17615
#
_cell.length_a   1.000
_cell.length_b   1.000
_cell.length_c   1.000
_cell.angle_alpha   90.00
_cell.angle_beta   90.00
_cell.angle_gamma   90.00
#
_symmetry.space_group_name_H-M   'P 1'
#
loop_
_entity.id
_entity.type
_entity.pdbx_description
1 polymer ?
#
loop_
_entity_poly.entity_id
_entity_poly.type
_entity_poly.pdbx_seq_one_letter_code
_entity_poly.pdbx_strand_id
1 'polypeptide(L)'
;MTQGEKITVENGKVNVPDQPIIPFIEGDGTGPDIWAAASKVLDAAVEKAYDGKKKLVWKEVYAGEKAYNKTGEWLPQETLDMIDKYKVAIKGPLTTPIGGGFRSLNVALRQELDLYNCLRPVRYFEGVPSPVKRPEDVNMVIFRENTEDIYAGIEWQEGTPEVKKVIDFLQNEMGVDNIRFPETSGIGIKPISEEGTKRLVRASIQYAIDEGYKYVTLVHKGNIMKFTEGAFKQWGYEVAEEEFGDKVFTWEEYDRIVEKEGKEAANKAQDEAEQAGKIIVKDAIADIFLQQILTRPKEHGVVATMNLNGDYISDALAAQVGGIGIAPGANINYVTGNAIFEATHGTAPKYAGLDKVNPSSVILSGVLMLEYMGWREAADLITASMDKTIASKVVTYDFARLMDGAKEVKCSEFGNELIKNMG
;
A
#
# COMPACT_ATOMS: atom_id res chain seq x y z
N MET A 1 -0.90 35.95 0.36
CA MET A 1 -0.32 34.62 0.63
C MET A 1 -1.40 33.86 1.38
N THR A 2 -1.98 32.84 0.81
CA THR A 2 -2.94 31.97 1.51
C THR A 2 -2.19 31.23 2.60
N GLN A 3 -2.49 31.58 3.83
CA GLN A 3 -1.90 30.98 5.02
C GLN A 3 -2.65 29.67 5.27
N GLY A 4 -2.11 28.54 4.79
CA GLY A 4 -2.72 27.21 5.02
C GLY A 4 -2.66 26.83 6.50
N GLU A 5 -3.45 25.84 6.88
CA GLU A 5 -3.58 25.33 8.24
C GLU A 5 -3.07 23.90 8.34
N LYS A 6 -2.69 23.48 9.54
CA LYS A 6 -2.25 22.10 9.78
C LYS A 6 -3.44 21.17 9.99
N ILE A 7 -3.33 19.96 9.50
CA ILE A 7 -4.22 18.85 9.88
C ILE A 7 -3.94 18.48 11.33
N THR A 8 -4.99 18.26 12.12
CA THR A 8 -4.88 17.78 13.51
C THR A 8 -5.48 16.38 13.63
N VAL A 9 -5.15 15.69 14.70
CA VAL A 9 -5.64 14.33 14.95
C VAL A 9 -6.31 14.27 16.30
N GLU A 10 -7.50 13.73 16.37
CA GLU A 10 -8.24 13.50 17.59
C GLU A 10 -8.83 12.08 17.58
N ASN A 11 -8.48 11.28 18.60
CA ASN A 11 -8.90 9.88 18.71
C ASN A 11 -8.61 9.03 17.45
N GLY A 12 -7.42 9.21 16.84
CA GLY A 12 -7.01 8.52 15.63
C GLY A 12 -7.66 9.01 14.32
N LYS A 13 -8.55 10.01 14.41
CA LYS A 13 -9.17 10.62 13.23
C LYS A 13 -8.53 11.95 12.87
N VAL A 14 -8.31 12.16 11.59
CA VAL A 14 -7.77 13.43 11.08
C VAL A 14 -8.89 14.48 10.99
N ASN A 15 -8.62 15.66 11.51
CA ASN A 15 -9.46 16.85 11.34
C ASN A 15 -8.81 17.75 10.29
N VAL A 16 -9.43 17.83 9.13
CA VAL A 16 -8.88 18.48 7.94
C VAL A 16 -9.52 19.86 7.76
N PRO A 17 -8.74 20.96 7.82
CA PRO A 17 -9.24 22.30 7.54
C PRO A 17 -9.54 22.48 6.03
N ASP A 18 -10.21 23.57 5.67
CA ASP A 18 -10.52 23.87 4.27
C ASP A 18 -9.28 24.19 3.42
N GLN A 19 -8.19 24.58 4.04
CA GLN A 19 -6.91 24.87 3.37
C GLN A 19 -5.74 24.15 4.06
N PRO A 20 -5.70 22.80 4.03
CA PRO A 20 -4.64 22.05 4.67
C PRO A 20 -3.29 22.26 3.97
N ILE A 21 -2.23 22.42 4.77
CA ILE A 21 -0.87 22.35 4.26
C ILE A 21 -0.49 20.89 4.06
N ILE A 22 -0.14 20.54 2.83
CA ILE A 22 0.27 19.20 2.44
C ILE A 22 1.75 19.22 2.01
N PRO A 23 2.66 18.66 2.82
CA PRO A 23 4.02 18.40 2.38
C PRO A 23 4.03 17.50 1.15
N PHE A 24 4.88 17.83 0.18
CA PHE A 24 5.12 16.95 -0.96
C PHE A 24 6.60 16.79 -1.23
N ILE A 25 6.97 15.59 -1.67
CA ILE A 25 8.29 15.27 -2.19
C ILE A 25 8.11 15.00 -3.69
N GLU A 26 8.68 15.86 -4.52
CA GLU A 26 8.56 15.74 -5.98
C GLU A 26 9.09 14.38 -6.48
N GLY A 27 10.16 13.88 -5.86
CA GLY A 27 10.80 12.63 -6.21
C GLY A 27 11.95 12.81 -7.21
N ASP A 28 12.57 11.69 -7.53
CA ASP A 28 13.72 11.61 -8.42
C ASP A 28 13.31 11.03 -9.79
N GLY A 29 14.20 11.14 -10.78
CA GLY A 29 13.96 10.60 -12.12
C GLY A 29 12.72 11.17 -12.78
N THR A 30 11.68 10.36 -12.96
CA THR A 30 10.39 10.79 -13.54
C THR A 30 9.48 11.53 -12.54
N GLY A 31 9.89 11.62 -11.28
CA GLY A 31 9.13 12.28 -10.21
C GLY A 31 8.62 13.68 -10.59
N PRO A 32 9.48 14.61 -11.06
CA PRO A 32 9.06 15.94 -11.48
C PRO A 32 7.98 15.94 -12.56
N ASP A 33 8.08 15.07 -13.57
CA ASP A 33 7.11 15.00 -14.67
C ASP A 33 5.73 14.57 -14.14
N ILE A 34 5.68 13.46 -13.37
CA ILE A 34 4.43 12.93 -12.86
C ILE A 34 3.79 13.83 -11.79
N TRP A 35 4.62 14.47 -10.95
CA TRP A 35 4.11 15.42 -9.95
C TRP A 35 3.50 16.66 -10.59
N ALA A 36 4.15 17.21 -11.61
CA ALA A 36 3.62 18.36 -12.35
C ALA A 36 2.25 18.10 -13.01
N ALA A 37 1.99 16.86 -13.43
CA ALA A 37 0.68 16.45 -13.93
C ALA A 37 -0.31 16.20 -12.77
N ALA A 38 0.11 15.46 -11.75
CA ALA A 38 -0.76 15.06 -10.64
C ALA A 38 -1.24 16.25 -9.82
N SER A 39 -0.38 17.19 -9.45
CA SER A 39 -0.76 18.36 -8.65
C SER A 39 -1.87 19.17 -9.32
N LYS A 40 -1.80 19.36 -10.64
CA LYS A 40 -2.86 20.05 -11.40
C LYS A 40 -4.19 19.31 -11.38
N VAL A 41 -4.16 17.98 -11.51
CA VAL A 41 -5.36 17.15 -11.47
C VAL A 41 -6.02 17.21 -10.08
N LEU A 42 -5.22 17.10 -9.03
CA LEU A 42 -5.69 17.18 -7.65
C LEU A 42 -6.30 18.56 -7.33
N ASP A 43 -5.61 19.64 -7.70
CA ASP A 43 -6.09 21.00 -7.50
C ASP A 43 -7.41 21.25 -8.25
N ALA A 44 -7.50 20.85 -9.53
CA ALA A 44 -8.70 21.01 -10.34
C ALA A 44 -9.91 20.23 -9.78
N ALA A 45 -9.68 19.01 -9.28
CA ALA A 45 -10.73 18.20 -8.67
C ALA A 45 -11.26 18.82 -7.38
N VAL A 46 -10.37 19.31 -6.52
CA VAL A 46 -10.75 19.97 -5.26
C VAL A 46 -11.48 21.28 -5.53
N GLU A 47 -10.97 22.11 -6.42
CA GLU A 47 -11.63 23.36 -6.80
C GLU A 47 -13.06 23.11 -7.31
N LYS A 48 -13.21 22.11 -8.20
CA LYS A 48 -14.51 21.78 -8.78
C LYS A 48 -15.48 21.14 -7.77
N ALA A 49 -15.01 20.17 -6.98
CA ALA A 49 -15.87 19.46 -6.03
C ALA A 49 -16.44 20.37 -4.95
N TYR A 50 -15.73 21.45 -4.59
CA TYR A 50 -16.07 22.31 -3.46
C TYR A 50 -16.31 23.78 -3.85
N ASP A 51 -16.49 24.08 -5.15
CA ASP A 51 -16.74 25.44 -5.65
C ASP A 51 -15.68 26.46 -5.15
N GLY A 52 -14.42 26.05 -5.12
CA GLY A 52 -13.30 26.88 -4.66
C GLY A 52 -13.26 27.16 -3.15
N LYS A 53 -14.16 26.57 -2.34
CA LYS A 53 -14.18 26.75 -0.87
C LYS A 53 -13.04 26.01 -0.19
N LYS A 54 -12.59 24.89 -0.77
CA LYS A 54 -11.46 24.12 -0.27
C LYS A 54 -10.27 24.22 -1.23
N LYS A 55 -9.06 24.15 -0.69
CA LYS A 55 -7.82 24.26 -1.46
C LYS A 55 -6.67 23.50 -0.81
N LEU A 56 -5.92 22.71 -1.57
CA LEU A 56 -4.66 22.12 -1.12
C LEU A 56 -3.55 23.20 -1.11
N VAL A 57 -2.85 23.32 -0.01
CA VAL A 57 -1.69 24.24 0.14
C VAL A 57 -0.42 23.40 0.12
N TRP A 58 0.17 23.28 -1.05
CA TRP A 58 1.36 22.46 -1.25
C TRP A 58 2.61 23.09 -0.59
N LYS A 59 3.39 22.26 0.12
CA LYS A 59 4.66 22.63 0.72
C LYS A 59 5.75 21.64 0.36
N GLU A 60 6.69 22.05 -0.50
CA GLU A 60 7.79 21.18 -0.87
C GLU A 60 8.69 20.87 0.33
N VAL A 61 8.99 19.58 0.51
CA VAL A 61 10.02 19.03 1.39
C VAL A 61 10.91 18.09 0.59
N TYR A 62 12.12 17.82 1.05
CA TYR A 62 13.14 17.18 0.24
C TYR A 62 13.51 15.81 0.75
N ALA A 63 13.59 14.85 -0.17
CA ALA A 63 14.20 13.54 0.03
C ALA A 63 14.81 13.06 -1.30
N GLY A 64 15.72 12.10 -1.24
CA GLY A 64 16.36 11.52 -2.41
C GLY A 64 17.50 12.38 -2.96
N GLU A 65 17.70 12.30 -4.25
CA GLU A 65 18.80 12.95 -4.96
C GLU A 65 18.73 14.48 -4.90
N LYS A 66 17.50 15.02 -5.01
CA LYS A 66 17.25 16.47 -4.87
C LYS A 66 17.61 16.99 -3.47
N ALA A 67 17.33 16.23 -2.42
CA ALA A 67 17.71 16.57 -1.05
C ALA A 67 19.24 16.56 -0.90
N TYR A 68 19.89 15.49 -1.35
CA TYR A 68 21.34 15.37 -1.27
C TYR A 68 22.06 16.51 -1.98
N ASN A 69 21.62 16.88 -3.18
CA ASN A 69 22.21 17.99 -3.93
C ASN A 69 22.03 19.36 -3.25
N LYS A 70 20.99 19.54 -2.43
CA LYS A 70 20.69 20.79 -1.73
C LYS A 70 21.31 20.87 -0.34
N THR A 71 21.33 19.77 0.41
CA THR A 71 21.65 19.75 1.84
C THR A 71 22.84 18.86 2.21
N GLY A 72 23.23 17.96 1.31
CA GLY A 72 24.21 16.89 1.60
C GLY A 72 23.61 15.67 2.30
N GLU A 73 22.30 15.66 2.57
CA GLU A 73 21.59 14.56 3.23
C GLU A 73 20.54 13.98 2.29
N TRP A 74 20.43 12.64 2.24
CA TRP A 74 19.43 11.96 1.42
C TRP A 74 18.00 12.04 2.00
N LEU A 75 17.89 12.13 3.31
CA LEU A 75 16.65 12.31 4.05
C LEU A 75 16.89 13.28 5.22
N PRO A 76 16.73 14.59 5.02
CA PRO A 76 16.89 15.58 6.07
C PRO A 76 15.86 15.39 7.19
N GLN A 77 16.29 15.61 8.45
CA GLN A 77 15.39 15.55 9.61
C GLN A 77 14.22 16.54 9.48
N GLU A 78 14.45 17.71 8.90
CA GLU A 78 13.39 18.70 8.62
C GLU A 78 12.23 18.11 7.83
N THR A 79 12.50 17.20 6.88
CA THR A 79 11.45 16.53 6.10
C THR A 79 10.57 15.67 6.98
N LEU A 80 11.17 14.88 7.87
CA LEU A 80 10.43 14.05 8.83
C LEU A 80 9.59 14.92 9.78
N ASP A 81 10.20 15.97 10.33
CA ASP A 81 9.53 16.91 11.24
C ASP A 81 8.34 17.61 10.57
N MET A 82 8.48 17.96 9.29
CA MET A 82 7.40 18.60 8.53
C MET A 82 6.27 17.66 8.23
N ILE A 83 6.56 16.40 7.89
CA ILE A 83 5.53 15.38 7.67
C ILE A 83 4.80 15.09 8.98
N ASP A 84 5.52 14.89 10.09
CA ASP A 84 4.89 14.69 11.40
C ASP A 84 4.05 15.89 11.83
N LYS A 85 4.51 17.10 11.57
CA LYS A 85 3.78 18.34 11.91
C LYS A 85 2.45 18.48 11.14
N TYR A 86 2.45 18.16 9.84
CA TYR A 86 1.28 18.38 8.96
C TYR A 86 0.47 17.12 8.72
N LYS A 87 0.94 15.96 9.14
CA LYS A 87 0.28 14.65 9.18
C LYS A 87 0.10 13.96 7.83
N VAL A 88 -0.30 14.65 6.80
CA VAL A 88 -0.61 14.09 5.49
C VAL A 88 0.38 14.62 4.46
N ALA A 89 1.07 13.73 3.76
CA ALA A 89 2.03 14.07 2.72
C ALA A 89 1.85 13.18 1.48
N ILE A 90 2.36 13.66 0.34
CA ILE A 90 2.40 12.89 -0.91
C ILE A 90 3.81 12.95 -1.51
N LYS A 91 4.25 11.85 -2.15
CA LYS A 91 5.59 11.78 -2.72
C LYS A 91 5.65 11.03 -4.04
N GLY A 92 6.58 11.44 -4.87
CA GLY A 92 7.05 10.69 -6.03
C GLY A 92 8.07 9.61 -5.67
N PRO A 93 8.60 8.89 -6.68
CA PRO A 93 9.61 7.85 -6.48
C PRO A 93 10.95 8.43 -6.01
N LEU A 94 11.68 7.66 -5.21
CA LEU A 94 12.98 8.07 -4.68
C LEU A 94 14.10 7.12 -5.11
N THR A 95 15.26 7.69 -5.43
CA THR A 95 16.49 6.95 -5.67
C THR A 95 17.13 6.59 -4.33
N THR A 96 17.43 5.30 -4.14
CA THR A 96 18.26 4.86 -3.02
C THR A 96 19.71 4.79 -3.49
N PRO A 97 20.68 5.39 -2.77
CA PRO A 97 22.09 5.34 -3.16
C PRO A 97 22.61 3.89 -3.15
N ILE A 98 23.37 3.55 -4.19
CA ILE A 98 24.00 2.23 -4.32
C ILE A 98 25.31 2.24 -3.54
N GLY A 99 25.42 1.41 -2.52
CA GLY A 99 26.64 1.23 -1.71
C GLY A 99 26.59 1.90 -0.33
N GLY A 100 27.51 1.54 0.56
CA GLY A 100 27.67 2.20 1.86
C GLY A 100 26.63 1.86 2.94
N GLY A 101 25.88 0.75 2.79
CA GLY A 101 24.94 0.30 3.83
C GLY A 101 23.64 1.12 3.94
N PHE A 102 23.36 1.96 2.95
CA PHE A 102 22.10 2.69 2.90
C PHE A 102 20.92 1.74 2.67
N ARG A 103 19.94 1.80 3.57
CA ARG A 103 18.64 1.19 3.37
C ARG A 103 17.81 2.06 2.42
N SER A 104 16.78 1.46 1.81
CA SER A 104 15.81 2.21 1.01
C SER A 104 15.27 3.43 1.77
N LEU A 105 15.30 4.61 1.15
CA LEU A 105 14.73 5.84 1.73
C LEU A 105 13.23 5.68 2.03
N ASN A 106 12.53 4.89 1.23
CA ASN A 106 11.12 4.56 1.49
C ASN A 106 10.96 3.77 2.79
N VAL A 107 11.85 2.80 3.05
CA VAL A 107 11.86 2.03 4.30
C VAL A 107 12.18 2.95 5.48
N ALA A 108 13.15 3.86 5.34
CA ALA A 108 13.47 4.82 6.38
C ALA A 108 12.27 5.71 6.75
N LEU A 109 11.59 6.29 5.77
CA LEU A 109 10.36 7.09 5.99
C LEU A 109 9.28 6.31 6.74
N ARG A 110 9.07 5.05 6.38
CA ARG A 110 8.07 4.18 7.02
C ARG A 110 8.42 3.85 8.46
N GLN A 111 9.69 3.60 8.75
CA GLN A 111 10.16 3.25 10.09
C GLN A 111 10.23 4.47 11.01
N GLU A 112 10.81 5.59 10.56
CA GLU A 112 10.96 6.81 11.36
C GLU A 112 9.61 7.45 11.76
N LEU A 113 8.61 7.34 10.92
CA LEU A 113 7.26 7.85 11.18
C LEU A 113 6.28 6.76 11.65
N ASP A 114 6.78 5.55 11.89
CA ASP A 114 6.01 4.35 12.27
C ASP A 114 4.75 4.16 11.39
N LEU A 115 4.90 4.28 10.07
CA LEU A 115 3.83 4.08 9.10
C LEU A 115 3.58 2.59 8.92
N TYR A 116 2.98 1.96 9.91
CA TYR A 116 2.91 0.51 10.04
C TYR A 116 2.04 -0.20 9.01
N ASN A 117 1.17 0.53 8.32
CA ASN A 117 0.30 -0.03 7.31
C ASN A 117 0.61 0.54 5.92
N CYS A 118 1.00 -0.32 4.98
CA CYS A 118 1.06 0.00 3.57
C CYS A 118 -0.24 -0.44 2.92
N LEU A 119 -1.04 0.54 2.48
CA LEU A 119 -2.33 0.35 1.83
C LEU A 119 -2.15 0.38 0.31
N ARG A 120 -2.50 -0.69 -0.38
CA ARG A 120 -2.41 -0.80 -1.84
C ARG A 120 -3.71 -1.33 -2.44
N PRO A 121 -4.66 -0.46 -2.82
CA PRO A 121 -5.84 -0.86 -3.56
C PRO A 121 -5.48 -1.31 -4.97
N VAL A 122 -6.14 -2.37 -5.42
CA VAL A 122 -5.98 -2.91 -6.77
C VAL A 122 -7.37 -3.07 -7.37
N ARG A 123 -7.68 -2.26 -8.37
CA ARG A 123 -8.93 -2.34 -9.15
C ARG A 123 -8.63 -2.18 -10.63
N TYR A 124 -9.49 -2.76 -11.44
CA TYR A 124 -9.44 -2.63 -12.89
C TYR A 124 -10.16 -1.36 -13.36
N PHE A 125 -9.58 -0.66 -14.32
CA PHE A 125 -10.22 0.40 -15.09
C PHE A 125 -10.58 -0.13 -16.47
N GLU A 126 -11.82 0.07 -16.90
CA GLU A 126 -12.32 -0.50 -18.16
C GLU A 126 -11.47 -0.03 -19.36
N GLY A 127 -11.05 -1.00 -20.18
CA GLY A 127 -10.24 -0.74 -21.37
C GLY A 127 -8.73 -0.85 -21.13
N VAL A 128 -8.25 -0.92 -19.91
CA VAL A 128 -6.83 -1.14 -19.61
C VAL A 128 -6.39 -2.53 -20.10
N PRO A 129 -5.27 -2.64 -20.81
CA PRO A 129 -4.73 -3.94 -21.22
C PRO A 129 -4.39 -4.82 -20.02
N SER A 130 -4.84 -6.07 -20.05
CA SER A 130 -4.65 -7.02 -18.96
C SER A 130 -4.23 -8.40 -19.47
N PRO A 131 -3.34 -9.12 -18.76
CA PRO A 131 -2.97 -10.50 -19.09
C PRO A 131 -3.99 -11.53 -18.65
N VAL A 132 -4.98 -11.15 -17.82
CA VAL A 132 -6.02 -12.06 -17.34
C VAL A 132 -7.32 -11.90 -18.14
N LYS A 133 -8.17 -12.95 -18.13
CA LYS A 133 -9.39 -12.98 -18.95
C LYS A 133 -10.50 -12.06 -18.45
N ARG A 134 -10.56 -11.86 -17.14
CA ARG A 134 -11.61 -11.07 -16.46
C ARG A 134 -10.99 -10.17 -15.40
N PRO A 135 -10.24 -9.13 -15.81
CA PRO A 135 -9.62 -8.23 -14.86
C PRO A 135 -10.63 -7.43 -14.04
N GLU A 136 -11.85 -7.26 -14.54
CA GLU A 136 -12.97 -6.62 -13.84
C GLU A 136 -13.38 -7.34 -12.55
N ASP A 137 -13.04 -8.62 -12.41
CA ASP A 137 -13.26 -9.37 -11.18
C ASP A 137 -12.23 -9.07 -10.07
N VAL A 138 -11.17 -8.35 -10.38
CA VAL A 138 -10.11 -7.97 -9.43
C VAL A 138 -10.49 -6.64 -8.76
N ASN A 139 -10.84 -6.71 -7.49
CA ASN A 139 -11.09 -5.57 -6.63
C ASN A 139 -10.66 -5.92 -5.20
N MET A 140 -9.40 -5.65 -4.89
CA MET A 140 -8.79 -6.00 -3.61
C MET A 140 -8.02 -4.83 -3.04
N VAL A 141 -7.89 -4.82 -1.72
CA VAL A 141 -7.06 -3.84 -1.01
C VAL A 141 -6.07 -4.59 -0.14
N ILE A 142 -4.78 -4.37 -0.39
CA ILE A 142 -3.71 -5.01 0.37
C ILE A 142 -3.33 -4.13 1.56
N PHE A 143 -3.44 -4.68 2.76
CA PHE A 143 -2.90 -4.18 4.00
C PHE A 143 -1.59 -4.94 4.25
N ARG A 144 -0.48 -4.34 3.85
CA ARG A 144 0.87 -4.86 4.00
C ARG A 144 1.47 -4.32 5.29
N GLU A 145 1.93 -5.20 6.17
CA GLU A 145 2.76 -4.79 7.29
C GLU A 145 4.02 -4.09 6.77
N ASN A 146 4.48 -3.05 7.46
CA ASN A 146 5.42 -2.12 6.87
C ASN A 146 6.68 -1.86 7.71
N THR A 147 6.77 -2.40 8.93
CA THR A 147 7.82 -2.07 9.90
C THR A 147 8.66 -3.25 10.37
N GLU A 148 8.20 -4.45 10.15
CA GLU A 148 8.83 -5.70 10.57
C GLU A 148 9.21 -6.60 9.39
N ASP A 149 9.29 -7.89 9.63
CA ASP A 149 9.64 -8.93 8.68
C ASP A 149 11.13 -8.84 8.28
N ILE A 150 11.52 -9.45 7.20
CA ILE A 150 12.89 -9.34 6.68
C ILE A 150 13.28 -7.91 6.30
N TYR A 151 12.30 -7.03 6.12
CA TYR A 151 12.51 -5.59 5.89
C TYR A 151 13.07 -4.85 7.11
N ALA A 152 13.10 -5.47 8.28
CA ALA A 152 13.87 -4.98 9.44
C ALA A 152 15.37 -4.90 9.13
N GLY A 153 15.85 -5.63 8.10
CA GLY A 153 17.21 -5.59 7.60
C GLY A 153 18.23 -6.12 8.61
N ILE A 154 17.84 -7.11 9.40
CA ILE A 154 18.70 -7.79 10.36
C ILE A 154 19.34 -8.96 9.64
N GLU A 155 20.53 -8.75 9.08
CA GLU A 155 21.23 -9.76 8.30
C GLU A 155 22.75 -9.60 8.37
N TRP A 156 23.45 -10.70 8.15
CA TRP A 156 24.91 -10.75 8.13
C TRP A 156 25.39 -11.50 6.89
N GLN A 157 26.35 -10.87 6.22
CA GLN A 157 26.95 -11.41 5.01
C GLN A 157 27.81 -12.64 5.33
N GLU A 158 27.76 -13.62 4.46
CA GLU A 158 28.65 -14.80 4.53
C GLU A 158 30.12 -14.39 4.58
N GLY A 159 30.98 -15.23 5.23
CA GLY A 159 32.40 -15.00 5.35
C GLY A 159 32.85 -13.93 6.35
N THR A 160 31.91 -13.13 6.90
CA THR A 160 32.21 -12.09 7.90
C THR A 160 32.42 -12.68 9.31
N PRO A 161 33.22 -12.02 10.18
CA PRO A 161 33.33 -12.42 11.58
C PRO A 161 31.99 -12.36 12.34
N GLU A 162 31.12 -11.45 11.96
CA GLU A 162 29.82 -11.24 12.56
C GLU A 162 28.88 -12.42 12.29
N VAL A 163 28.79 -12.90 11.05
CA VAL A 163 27.95 -14.07 10.72
C VAL A 163 28.45 -15.33 11.42
N LYS A 164 29.76 -15.48 11.57
CA LYS A 164 30.34 -16.61 12.32
C LYS A 164 29.88 -16.63 13.77
N LYS A 165 29.88 -15.47 14.45
CA LYS A 165 29.37 -15.35 15.81
C LYS A 165 27.89 -15.73 15.91
N VAL A 166 27.08 -15.30 14.93
CA VAL A 166 25.65 -15.64 14.90
C VAL A 166 25.45 -17.14 14.69
N ILE A 167 26.18 -17.74 13.74
CA ILE A 167 26.09 -19.18 13.47
C ILE A 167 26.58 -19.99 14.71
N ASP A 168 27.70 -19.61 15.31
CA ASP A 168 28.23 -20.23 16.51
C ASP A 168 27.21 -20.17 17.67
N PHE A 169 26.57 -19.02 17.87
CA PHE A 169 25.52 -18.87 18.87
C PHE A 169 24.32 -19.79 18.59
N LEU A 170 23.84 -19.80 17.35
CA LEU A 170 22.73 -20.66 16.95
C LEU A 170 23.04 -22.15 17.15
N GLN A 171 24.23 -22.58 16.78
CA GLN A 171 24.63 -23.99 16.90
C GLN A 171 24.95 -24.40 18.34
N ASN A 172 25.75 -23.62 19.04
CA ASN A 172 26.28 -24.02 20.35
C ASN A 172 25.38 -23.67 21.52
N GLU A 173 24.65 -22.52 21.46
CA GLU A 173 23.78 -22.07 22.54
C GLU A 173 22.30 -22.44 22.30
N MET A 174 21.85 -22.38 21.04
CA MET A 174 20.44 -22.64 20.68
C MET A 174 20.20 -24.05 20.14
N GLY A 175 21.26 -24.86 19.95
CA GLY A 175 21.16 -26.25 19.49
C GLY A 175 20.65 -26.40 18.05
N VAL A 176 20.89 -25.40 17.20
CA VAL A 176 20.52 -25.45 15.78
C VAL A 176 21.53 -26.30 15.04
N ASP A 177 21.10 -27.42 14.46
CA ASP A 177 21.97 -28.37 13.73
C ASP A 177 21.72 -28.43 12.23
N ASN A 178 20.72 -27.69 11.73
CA ASN A 178 20.24 -27.76 10.37
C ASN A 178 20.69 -26.61 9.44
N ILE A 179 21.69 -25.83 9.83
CA ILE A 179 22.39 -24.91 8.91
C ILE A 179 23.33 -25.78 8.06
N ARG A 180 22.91 -26.03 6.82
CA ARG A 180 23.55 -27.02 5.97
C ARG A 180 25.01 -26.71 5.60
N PHE A 181 25.30 -25.44 5.39
CA PHE A 181 26.62 -24.95 4.97
C PHE A 181 27.06 -23.76 5.84
N PRO A 182 27.39 -23.97 7.12
CA PRO A 182 27.65 -22.87 8.05
C PRO A 182 28.82 -21.96 7.65
N GLU A 183 29.84 -22.51 6.97
CA GLU A 183 31.04 -21.74 6.56
C GLU A 183 30.76 -20.75 5.41
N THR A 184 29.69 -20.97 4.65
CA THR A 184 29.35 -20.18 3.45
C THR A 184 27.90 -19.67 3.46
N SER A 185 27.26 -19.63 4.63
CA SER A 185 25.89 -19.12 4.77
C SER A 185 25.88 -17.66 5.25
N GLY A 186 25.10 -16.84 4.60
CA GLY A 186 24.55 -15.62 5.19
C GLY A 186 23.37 -15.92 6.09
N ILE A 187 23.09 -15.09 7.09
CA ILE A 187 21.96 -15.25 8.02
C ILE A 187 21.13 -13.99 8.02
N GLY A 188 19.80 -14.14 7.89
CA GLY A 188 18.83 -13.08 8.05
C GLY A 188 17.78 -13.44 9.08
N ILE A 189 17.25 -12.45 9.80
CA ILE A 189 16.24 -12.63 10.85
C ILE A 189 14.92 -12.01 10.39
N LYS A 190 13.82 -12.75 10.62
CA LYS A 190 12.44 -12.37 10.32
C LYS A 190 11.67 -12.15 11.63
N PRO A 191 11.68 -10.93 12.19
CA PRO A 191 10.88 -10.62 13.38
C PRO A 191 9.43 -10.37 12.97
N ILE A 192 8.49 -10.96 13.70
CA ILE A 192 7.05 -10.72 13.63
C ILE A 192 6.53 -10.60 15.04
N SER A 193 5.88 -9.47 15.37
CA SER A 193 5.36 -9.22 16.71
C SER A 193 3.84 -9.31 16.80
N GLU A 194 3.35 -9.53 18.01
CA GLU A 194 1.92 -9.49 18.32
C GLU A 194 1.37 -8.08 18.10
N GLU A 195 2.05 -7.05 18.59
CA GLU A 195 1.63 -5.65 18.44
C GLU A 195 1.57 -5.23 16.98
N GLY A 196 2.61 -5.53 16.19
CA GLY A 196 2.67 -5.20 14.76
C GLY A 196 1.56 -5.89 13.98
N THR A 197 1.29 -7.16 14.30
CA THR A 197 0.22 -7.94 13.68
C THR A 197 -1.16 -7.40 14.06
N LYS A 198 -1.43 -7.26 15.36
CA LYS A 198 -2.77 -6.87 15.84
C LYS A 198 -3.16 -5.48 15.35
N ARG A 199 -2.24 -4.49 15.32
CA ARG A 199 -2.54 -3.16 14.79
C ARG A 199 -2.84 -3.16 13.29
N LEU A 200 -2.14 -3.99 12.50
CA LEU A 200 -2.40 -4.12 11.07
C LEU A 200 -3.76 -4.77 10.79
N VAL A 201 -4.04 -5.90 11.43
CA VAL A 201 -5.30 -6.64 11.23
C VAL A 201 -6.49 -5.83 11.71
N ARG A 202 -6.38 -5.14 12.85
CA ARG A 202 -7.42 -4.20 13.32
C ARG A 202 -7.75 -3.14 12.27
N ALA A 203 -6.73 -2.52 11.68
CA ALA A 203 -6.91 -1.52 10.64
C ALA A 203 -7.58 -2.13 9.39
N SER A 204 -7.21 -3.35 9.00
CA SER A 204 -7.78 -4.02 7.83
C SER A 204 -9.26 -4.38 8.01
N ILE A 205 -9.65 -4.85 9.21
CA ILE A 205 -11.06 -5.17 9.53
C ILE A 205 -11.88 -3.89 9.60
N GLN A 206 -11.37 -2.84 10.27
CA GLN A 206 -12.06 -1.56 10.34
C GLN A 206 -12.29 -0.96 8.94
N TYR A 207 -11.28 -1.01 8.08
CA TYR A 207 -11.41 -0.57 6.69
C TYR A 207 -12.45 -1.39 5.92
N ALA A 208 -12.48 -2.71 6.11
CA ALA A 208 -13.48 -3.56 5.47
C ALA A 208 -14.91 -3.18 5.91
N ILE A 209 -15.10 -2.83 7.19
CA ILE A 209 -16.39 -2.35 7.72
C ILE A 209 -16.77 -1.00 7.09
N ASP A 210 -15.84 -0.06 7.08
CA ASP A 210 -16.08 1.32 6.63
C ASP A 210 -16.36 1.40 5.12
N GLU A 211 -15.68 0.56 4.32
CA GLU A 211 -15.80 0.53 2.85
C GLU A 211 -16.74 -0.57 2.33
N GLY A 212 -17.35 -1.36 3.21
CA GLY A 212 -18.37 -2.35 2.84
C GLY A 212 -17.82 -3.61 2.14
N TYR A 213 -16.58 -3.98 2.41
CA TYR A 213 -16.02 -5.25 1.93
C TYR A 213 -16.59 -6.42 2.72
N LYS A 214 -16.81 -7.56 2.04
CA LYS A 214 -17.38 -8.77 2.65
C LYS A 214 -16.33 -9.70 3.27
N TYR A 215 -15.09 -9.62 2.80
CA TYR A 215 -14.04 -10.55 3.14
C TYR A 215 -12.78 -9.85 3.60
N VAL A 216 -12.17 -10.36 4.69
CA VAL A 216 -10.79 -10.07 5.09
C VAL A 216 -10.03 -11.39 5.06
N THR A 217 -8.96 -11.44 4.27
CA THR A 217 -8.13 -12.65 4.11
C THR A 217 -6.76 -12.41 4.75
N LEU A 218 -6.42 -13.21 5.75
CA LEU A 218 -5.09 -13.25 6.36
C LEU A 218 -4.19 -14.14 5.52
N VAL A 219 -3.20 -13.56 4.84
CA VAL A 219 -2.29 -14.32 3.97
C VAL A 219 -0.98 -14.58 4.67
N HIS A 220 -0.54 -15.84 4.73
CA HIS A 220 0.61 -16.27 5.51
C HIS A 220 1.25 -17.56 4.96
N LYS A 221 2.44 -17.89 5.43
CA LYS A 221 3.11 -19.19 5.22
C LYS A 221 3.33 -19.91 6.56
N GLY A 222 2.30 -19.90 7.42
CA GLY A 222 2.36 -20.40 8.79
C GLY A 222 2.58 -21.90 8.94
N ASN A 223 2.31 -22.70 7.89
CA ASN A 223 2.62 -24.12 7.89
C ASN A 223 4.14 -24.41 7.88
N ILE A 224 4.96 -23.45 7.43
CA ILE A 224 6.43 -23.52 7.44
C ILE A 224 7.01 -22.64 8.56
N MET A 225 6.59 -21.39 8.64
CA MET A 225 7.05 -20.41 9.63
C MET A 225 6.08 -20.30 10.80
N LYS A 226 6.06 -21.34 11.64
CA LYS A 226 5.02 -21.53 12.66
C LYS A 226 4.94 -20.43 13.71
N PHE A 227 6.11 -19.90 14.14
CA PHE A 227 6.21 -18.94 15.25
C PHE A 227 6.32 -17.47 14.77
N THR A 228 6.29 -17.25 13.48
CA THR A 228 6.24 -15.94 12.86
C THR A 228 4.94 -15.80 12.07
N GLU A 229 4.86 -16.27 10.85
CA GLU A 229 3.65 -16.14 10.03
C GLU A 229 2.46 -17.00 10.56
N GLY A 230 2.72 -18.12 11.21
CA GLY A 230 1.68 -18.88 11.91
C GLY A 230 1.11 -18.11 13.11
N ALA A 231 1.99 -17.44 13.85
CA ALA A 231 1.58 -16.53 14.91
C ALA A 231 0.79 -15.32 14.38
N PHE A 232 1.20 -14.73 13.26
CA PHE A 232 0.43 -13.69 12.58
C PHE A 232 -1.02 -14.13 12.30
N LYS A 233 -1.22 -15.33 11.76
CA LYS A 233 -2.56 -15.87 11.55
C LYS A 233 -3.35 -15.95 12.86
N GLN A 234 -2.75 -16.52 13.90
CA GLN A 234 -3.40 -16.68 15.20
C GLN A 234 -3.79 -15.33 15.80
N TRP A 235 -2.86 -14.39 15.92
CA TRP A 235 -3.12 -13.05 16.46
C TRP A 235 -4.12 -12.26 15.62
N GLY A 236 -4.16 -12.52 14.32
CA GLY A 236 -5.16 -11.93 13.44
C GLY A 236 -6.59 -12.40 13.75
N TYR A 237 -6.78 -13.70 14.00
CA TYR A 237 -8.08 -14.22 14.42
C TYR A 237 -8.44 -13.76 15.84
N GLU A 238 -7.49 -13.68 16.77
CA GLU A 238 -7.72 -13.13 18.11
C GLU A 238 -8.30 -11.71 18.03
N VAL A 239 -7.69 -10.81 17.28
CA VAL A 239 -8.22 -9.45 17.07
C VAL A 239 -9.62 -9.47 16.47
N ALA A 240 -9.84 -10.30 15.47
CA ALA A 240 -11.13 -10.40 14.81
C ALA A 240 -12.24 -10.78 15.79
N GLU A 241 -12.01 -11.78 16.61
CA GLU A 241 -13.01 -12.29 17.58
C GLU A 241 -13.15 -11.39 18.82
N GLU A 242 -12.04 -10.91 19.38
CA GLU A 242 -12.04 -10.12 20.62
C GLU A 242 -12.57 -8.69 20.42
N GLU A 243 -12.22 -8.05 19.30
CA GLU A 243 -12.53 -6.63 19.07
C GLU A 243 -13.72 -6.41 18.12
N PHE A 244 -14.03 -7.37 17.25
CA PHE A 244 -15.06 -7.22 16.20
C PHE A 244 -16.08 -8.38 16.17
N GLY A 245 -16.18 -9.22 17.19
CA GLY A 245 -16.98 -10.43 17.16
C GLY A 245 -18.47 -10.24 16.84
N ASP A 246 -19.02 -9.06 17.10
CA ASP A 246 -20.39 -8.70 16.69
C ASP A 246 -20.52 -8.42 15.19
N LYS A 247 -19.43 -8.04 14.52
CA LYS A 247 -19.37 -7.60 13.12
C LYS A 247 -18.70 -8.59 12.17
N VAL A 248 -18.04 -9.60 12.69
CA VAL A 248 -17.32 -10.59 11.89
C VAL A 248 -17.82 -12.01 12.17
N PHE A 249 -17.48 -12.92 11.26
CA PHE A 249 -17.53 -14.37 11.44
C PHE A 249 -16.19 -14.93 10.95
N THR A 250 -15.52 -15.72 11.77
CA THR A 250 -14.16 -16.22 11.46
C THR A 250 -14.18 -17.68 11.02
N TRP A 251 -13.16 -18.07 10.22
CA TRP A 251 -12.99 -19.48 9.90
C TRP A 251 -12.57 -20.33 11.12
N GLU A 252 -11.97 -19.74 12.14
CA GLU A 252 -11.76 -20.45 13.42
C GLU A 252 -13.07 -20.73 14.15
N GLU A 253 -14.03 -19.80 14.11
CA GLU A 253 -15.39 -20.06 14.60
C GLU A 253 -16.08 -21.15 13.77
N TYR A 254 -15.95 -21.10 12.45
CA TYR A 254 -16.45 -22.13 11.56
C TYR A 254 -15.89 -23.52 11.92
N ASP A 255 -14.58 -23.65 12.12
CA ASP A 255 -13.93 -24.91 12.48
C ASP A 255 -14.39 -25.43 13.84
N ARG A 256 -14.56 -24.56 14.84
CA ARG A 256 -15.15 -24.93 16.14
C ARG A 256 -16.58 -25.46 16.03
N ILE A 257 -17.38 -24.91 15.11
CA ILE A 257 -18.74 -25.42 14.84
C ILE A 257 -18.65 -26.79 14.13
N VAL A 258 -17.75 -26.94 13.17
CA VAL A 258 -17.53 -28.24 12.49
C VAL A 258 -17.19 -29.34 13.51
N GLU A 259 -16.32 -29.06 14.47
CA GLU A 259 -15.93 -30.03 15.51
C GLU A 259 -17.08 -30.42 16.45
N LYS A 260 -17.98 -29.49 16.77
CA LYS A 260 -19.07 -29.71 17.72
C LYS A 260 -20.34 -30.23 17.06
N GLU A 261 -20.71 -29.73 15.90
CA GLU A 261 -22.03 -29.87 15.30
C GLU A 261 -22.00 -30.38 13.88
N GLY A 262 -20.79 -30.45 13.29
CA GLY A 262 -20.60 -30.95 11.92
C GLY A 262 -20.64 -29.85 10.85
N LYS A 263 -20.20 -30.23 9.65
CA LYS A 263 -19.98 -29.30 8.53
C LYS A 263 -21.26 -28.59 8.03
N GLU A 264 -22.41 -29.26 8.08
CA GLU A 264 -23.68 -28.66 7.66
C GLU A 264 -24.09 -27.49 8.57
N ALA A 265 -23.91 -27.67 9.89
CA ALA A 265 -24.17 -26.60 10.86
C ALA A 265 -23.23 -25.42 10.66
N ALA A 266 -21.94 -25.65 10.43
CA ALA A 266 -20.95 -24.62 10.16
C ALA A 266 -21.26 -23.85 8.86
N ASN A 267 -21.63 -24.53 7.77
CA ASN A 267 -22.03 -23.87 6.53
C ASN A 267 -23.25 -22.96 6.76
N LYS A 268 -24.26 -23.46 7.48
CA LYS A 268 -25.46 -22.68 7.81
C LYS A 268 -25.11 -21.46 8.64
N ALA A 269 -24.24 -21.59 9.65
CA ALA A 269 -23.82 -20.48 10.49
C ALA A 269 -23.08 -19.39 9.67
N GLN A 270 -22.20 -19.79 8.76
CA GLN A 270 -21.52 -18.85 7.86
C GLN A 270 -22.52 -18.16 6.92
N ASP A 271 -23.45 -18.89 6.30
CA ASP A 271 -24.47 -18.33 5.43
C ASP A 271 -25.36 -17.30 6.18
N GLU A 272 -25.74 -17.61 7.40
CA GLU A 272 -26.50 -16.70 8.28
C GLU A 272 -25.68 -15.44 8.63
N ALA A 273 -24.39 -15.57 8.90
CA ALA A 273 -23.49 -14.46 9.17
C ALA A 273 -23.35 -13.55 7.94
N GLU A 274 -23.16 -14.14 6.75
CA GLU A 274 -23.09 -13.38 5.48
C GLU A 274 -24.43 -12.64 5.19
N GLN A 275 -25.57 -13.29 5.41
CA GLN A 275 -26.89 -12.66 5.27
C GLN A 275 -27.13 -11.54 6.27
N ALA A 276 -26.58 -11.66 7.47
CA ALA A 276 -26.59 -10.61 8.50
C ALA A 276 -25.61 -9.46 8.20
N GLY A 277 -24.85 -9.54 7.13
CA GLY A 277 -23.88 -8.50 6.73
C GLY A 277 -22.57 -8.53 7.53
N LYS A 278 -22.28 -9.63 8.23
CA LYS A 278 -21.00 -9.81 8.88
C LYS A 278 -19.87 -10.00 7.86
N ILE A 279 -18.69 -9.50 8.21
CA ILE A 279 -17.47 -9.72 7.43
C ILE A 279 -16.94 -11.12 7.73
N ILE A 280 -16.62 -11.87 6.71
CA ILE A 280 -15.96 -13.17 6.85
C ILE A 280 -14.46 -12.95 6.92
N VAL A 281 -13.89 -13.26 8.08
CA VAL A 281 -12.43 -13.27 8.27
C VAL A 281 -11.92 -14.69 8.08
N LYS A 282 -11.05 -14.85 7.09
CA LYS A 282 -10.49 -16.13 6.68
C LYS A 282 -8.99 -16.06 6.46
N ASP A 283 -8.34 -17.19 6.29
CA ASP A 283 -6.92 -17.23 5.96
C ASP A 283 -6.62 -18.00 4.68
N ALA A 284 -5.46 -17.75 4.13
CA ALA A 284 -4.93 -18.48 2.99
C ALA A 284 -3.40 -18.59 3.08
N ILE A 285 -2.89 -19.80 2.79
CA ILE A 285 -1.45 -19.98 2.60
C ILE A 285 -1.03 -19.24 1.35
N ALA A 286 0.10 -18.51 1.40
CA ALA A 286 0.53 -17.55 0.38
C ALA A 286 0.58 -18.13 -1.05
N ASP A 287 1.09 -19.35 -1.24
CA ASP A 287 1.15 -20.01 -2.55
C ASP A 287 -0.25 -20.37 -3.09
N ILE A 288 -1.17 -20.79 -2.24
CA ILE A 288 -2.57 -20.99 -2.64
C ILE A 288 -3.24 -19.66 -2.97
N PHE A 289 -2.99 -18.62 -2.17
CA PHE A 289 -3.53 -17.29 -2.43
C PHE A 289 -3.11 -16.76 -3.81
N LEU A 290 -1.85 -16.94 -4.21
CA LEU A 290 -1.35 -16.57 -5.55
C LEU A 290 -2.10 -17.27 -6.69
N GLN A 291 -2.64 -18.48 -6.47
CA GLN A 291 -3.53 -19.15 -7.43
C GLN A 291 -4.95 -18.55 -7.38
N GLN A 292 -5.44 -18.26 -6.17
CA GLN A 292 -6.82 -17.79 -5.96
C GLN A 292 -7.06 -16.42 -6.56
N ILE A 293 -6.09 -15.51 -6.50
CA ILE A 293 -6.20 -14.19 -7.15
C ILE A 293 -6.35 -14.28 -8.69
N LEU A 294 -5.95 -15.39 -9.31
CA LEU A 294 -6.14 -15.65 -10.72
C LEU A 294 -7.44 -16.41 -11.02
N THR A 295 -7.82 -17.36 -10.16
CA THR A 295 -8.90 -18.30 -10.40
C THR A 295 -10.22 -17.92 -9.76
N ARG A 296 -10.17 -17.20 -8.63
CA ARG A 296 -11.32 -16.84 -7.78
C ARG A 296 -11.18 -15.47 -7.12
N PRO A 297 -10.82 -14.39 -7.87
CA PRO A 297 -10.55 -13.08 -7.28
C PRO A 297 -11.71 -12.51 -6.45
N LYS A 298 -12.97 -12.79 -6.83
CA LYS A 298 -14.18 -12.31 -6.12
C LYS A 298 -14.35 -12.85 -4.70
N GLU A 299 -13.64 -13.91 -4.35
CA GLU A 299 -13.68 -14.45 -2.99
C GLU A 299 -12.80 -13.66 -2.00
N HIS A 300 -12.10 -12.64 -2.47
CA HIS A 300 -11.22 -11.81 -1.68
C HIS A 300 -11.62 -10.33 -1.80
N GLY A 301 -11.44 -9.59 -0.71
CA GLY A 301 -11.68 -8.15 -0.66
C GLY A 301 -10.47 -7.44 -0.03
N VAL A 302 -10.47 -7.31 1.29
CA VAL A 302 -9.31 -6.82 2.02
C VAL A 302 -8.36 -7.97 2.33
N VAL A 303 -7.06 -7.76 2.14
CA VAL A 303 -6.00 -8.74 2.40
C VAL A 303 -5.03 -8.17 3.42
N ALA A 304 -4.88 -8.82 4.57
CA ALA A 304 -3.87 -8.46 5.55
C ALA A 304 -2.73 -9.47 5.52
N THR A 305 -1.49 -9.00 5.44
CA THR A 305 -0.33 -9.88 5.30
C THR A 305 0.97 -9.22 5.76
N MET A 306 1.99 -10.05 5.99
CA MET A 306 3.34 -9.61 6.33
C MET A 306 4.01 -8.83 5.22
N ASN A 307 5.08 -8.13 5.55
CA ASN A 307 5.74 -7.17 4.68
C ASN A 307 6.18 -7.78 3.34
N LEU A 308 6.95 -8.87 3.35
CA LEU A 308 7.42 -9.50 2.11
C LEU A 308 6.28 -10.06 1.25
N ASN A 309 5.35 -10.79 1.87
CA ASN A 309 4.19 -11.33 1.15
C ASN A 309 3.37 -10.21 0.52
N GLY A 310 3.16 -9.11 1.24
CA GLY A 310 2.43 -7.95 0.76
C GLY A 310 3.10 -7.26 -0.43
N ASP A 311 4.44 -7.22 -0.44
CA ASP A 311 5.22 -6.71 -1.56
C ASP A 311 4.99 -7.54 -2.84
N TYR A 312 5.15 -8.85 -2.75
CA TYR A 312 4.93 -9.75 -3.88
C TYR A 312 3.48 -9.75 -4.39
N ILE A 313 2.53 -9.84 -3.47
CA ILE A 313 1.11 -9.94 -3.80
C ILE A 313 0.59 -8.66 -4.46
N SER A 314 0.98 -7.49 -3.96
CA SER A 314 0.50 -6.22 -4.52
C SER A 314 0.98 -6.01 -5.95
N ASP A 315 2.21 -6.37 -6.29
CA ASP A 315 2.75 -6.26 -7.64
C ASP A 315 2.14 -7.31 -8.58
N ALA A 316 1.93 -8.55 -8.09
CA ALA A 316 1.25 -9.59 -8.85
C ALA A 316 -0.20 -9.20 -9.20
N LEU A 317 -0.91 -8.56 -8.27
CA LEU A 317 -2.26 -8.03 -8.50
C LEU A 317 -2.25 -6.81 -9.43
N ALA A 318 -1.31 -5.87 -9.23
CA ALA A 318 -1.17 -4.72 -10.10
C ALA A 318 -0.97 -5.13 -11.57
N ALA A 319 -0.18 -6.18 -11.83
CA ALA A 319 0.02 -6.73 -13.17
C ALA A 319 -1.28 -7.22 -13.81
N GLN A 320 -2.24 -7.71 -13.03
CA GLN A 320 -3.54 -8.19 -13.54
C GLN A 320 -4.46 -7.06 -13.99
N VAL A 321 -4.29 -5.86 -13.46
CA VAL A 321 -5.15 -4.70 -13.76
C VAL A 321 -4.48 -3.62 -14.61
N GLY A 322 -3.28 -3.88 -15.14
CA GLY A 322 -2.60 -2.96 -16.06
C GLY A 322 -1.16 -2.60 -15.67
N GLY A 323 -0.68 -3.02 -14.52
CA GLY A 323 0.69 -2.84 -14.06
C GLY A 323 0.87 -1.71 -13.03
N ILE A 324 2.11 -1.56 -12.57
CA ILE A 324 2.46 -0.62 -11.49
C ILE A 324 2.29 0.86 -11.85
N GLY A 325 2.25 1.21 -13.14
CA GLY A 325 2.02 2.59 -13.60
C GLY A 325 0.64 3.15 -13.25
N ILE A 326 -0.32 2.29 -12.89
CA ILE A 326 -1.68 2.65 -12.45
C ILE A 326 -1.97 2.21 -11.00
N ALA A 327 -0.98 1.69 -10.29
CA ALA A 327 -1.16 1.20 -8.93
C ALA A 327 -0.87 2.30 -7.90
N PRO A 328 -1.83 2.69 -7.05
CA PRO A 328 -1.60 3.65 -5.97
C PRO A 328 -1.04 2.99 -4.72
N GLY A 329 -0.47 3.80 -3.83
CA GLY A 329 -0.01 3.36 -2.52
C GLY A 329 -0.15 4.44 -1.46
N ALA A 330 -0.34 3.99 -0.22
CA ALA A 330 -0.31 4.82 0.96
C ALA A 330 0.41 4.09 2.09
N ASN A 331 1.09 4.84 2.94
CA ASN A 331 1.71 4.34 4.16
C ASN A 331 1.12 5.13 5.32
N ILE A 332 0.44 4.46 6.24
CA ILE A 332 -0.44 5.11 7.22
C ILE A 332 -0.17 4.59 8.62
N ASN A 333 -0.12 5.50 9.57
CA ASN A 333 -0.28 5.22 10.99
C ASN A 333 -1.65 5.76 11.46
N TYR A 334 -2.60 4.87 11.64
CA TYR A 334 -3.97 5.25 12.03
C TYR A 334 -4.09 5.73 13.50
N VAL A 335 -3.03 5.62 14.30
CA VAL A 335 -3.01 6.12 15.68
C VAL A 335 -2.53 7.58 15.72
N THR A 336 -1.39 7.86 15.07
CA THR A 336 -0.80 9.22 15.02
C THR A 336 -1.40 10.10 13.94
N GLY A 337 -2.09 9.50 12.95
CA GLY A 337 -2.62 10.15 11.77
C GLY A 337 -1.57 10.51 10.72
N ASN A 338 -0.32 10.11 10.91
CA ASN A 338 0.72 10.29 9.90
C ASN A 338 0.45 9.41 8.69
N ALA A 339 0.46 9.99 7.50
CA ALA A 339 0.23 9.28 6.26
C ALA A 339 1.08 9.87 5.13
N ILE A 340 1.72 8.98 4.36
CA ILE A 340 2.43 9.33 3.12
C ILE A 340 1.81 8.55 1.98
N PHE A 341 1.30 9.28 0.99
CA PHE A 341 0.75 8.72 -0.25
C PHE A 341 1.83 8.72 -1.32
N GLU A 342 2.01 7.62 -2.04
CA GLU A 342 3.16 7.47 -2.94
C GLU A 342 2.85 6.68 -4.20
N ALA A 343 3.49 7.04 -5.31
CA ALA A 343 3.57 6.18 -6.48
C ALA A 343 4.32 4.89 -6.12
N THR A 344 3.82 3.74 -6.57
CA THR A 344 4.40 2.42 -6.23
C THR A 344 5.55 2.01 -7.15
N HIS A 345 5.75 2.70 -8.30
CA HIS A 345 6.83 2.44 -9.24
C HIS A 345 8.13 3.16 -8.86
N GLY A 346 9.25 2.75 -9.45
CA GLY A 346 10.57 3.37 -9.27
C GLY A 346 10.77 4.66 -10.07
N THR A 347 11.99 5.20 -9.99
CA THR A 347 12.38 6.49 -10.58
C THR A 347 12.49 6.50 -12.10
N ALA A 348 12.68 5.35 -12.74
CA ALA A 348 12.82 5.18 -14.20
C ALA A 348 13.69 6.28 -14.87
N PRO A 349 14.96 6.46 -14.47
CA PRO A 349 15.78 7.64 -14.82
C PRO A 349 15.97 7.85 -16.31
N LYS A 350 15.90 6.79 -17.11
CA LYS A 350 15.97 6.90 -18.58
C LYS A 350 14.81 7.67 -19.23
N TYR A 351 13.73 7.90 -18.51
CA TYR A 351 12.55 8.64 -18.96
C TYR A 351 12.42 10.01 -18.29
N ALA A 352 13.34 10.38 -17.42
CA ALA A 352 13.30 11.65 -16.68
C ALA A 352 13.30 12.86 -17.66
N GLY A 353 12.39 13.79 -17.42
CA GLY A 353 12.26 15.01 -18.22
C GLY A 353 11.74 14.82 -19.64
N LEU A 354 11.27 13.61 -19.99
CA LEU A 354 10.73 13.33 -21.33
C LEU A 354 9.22 13.57 -21.45
N ASP A 355 8.56 13.91 -20.36
CA ASP A 355 7.09 14.08 -20.30
C ASP A 355 6.33 12.87 -20.89
N LYS A 356 6.80 11.65 -20.62
CA LYS A 356 6.34 10.43 -21.31
C LYS A 356 5.62 9.43 -20.42
N VAL A 357 6.01 9.34 -19.14
CA VAL A 357 5.54 8.30 -18.25
C VAL A 357 4.08 8.49 -17.83
N ASN A 358 3.42 7.40 -17.46
CA ASN A 358 2.06 7.39 -16.95
C ASN A 358 2.00 8.01 -15.55
N PRO A 359 1.27 9.12 -15.31
CA PRO A 359 1.16 9.74 -13.99
C PRO A 359 0.08 9.11 -13.11
N SER A 360 -0.61 8.07 -13.57
CA SER A 360 -1.80 7.54 -12.90
C SER A 360 -1.51 7.01 -11.49
N SER A 361 -0.34 6.40 -11.26
CA SER A 361 0.01 5.89 -9.93
C SER A 361 0.03 7.00 -8.88
N VAL A 362 0.68 8.12 -9.13
CA VAL A 362 0.71 9.25 -8.19
C VAL A 362 -0.63 9.99 -8.13
N ILE A 363 -1.37 10.09 -9.24
CA ILE A 363 -2.73 10.68 -9.26
C ILE A 363 -3.66 9.86 -8.38
N LEU A 364 -3.68 8.53 -8.54
CA LEU A 364 -4.51 7.64 -7.74
C LEU A 364 -4.05 7.56 -6.27
N SER A 365 -2.75 7.75 -6.01
CA SER A 365 -2.27 7.94 -4.63
C SER A 365 -2.81 9.24 -4.03
N GLY A 366 -2.94 10.30 -4.84
CA GLY A 366 -3.66 11.51 -4.47
C GLY A 366 -5.15 11.28 -4.22
N VAL A 367 -5.81 10.37 -4.96
CA VAL A 367 -7.19 9.93 -4.67
C VAL A 367 -7.27 9.31 -3.28
N LEU A 368 -6.39 8.38 -2.93
CA LEU A 368 -6.32 7.81 -1.58
C LEU A 368 -6.10 8.88 -0.50
N MET A 369 -5.27 9.88 -0.79
CA MET A 369 -5.05 11.02 0.11
C MET A 369 -6.34 11.80 0.35
N LEU A 370 -7.08 12.11 -0.71
CA LEU A 370 -8.36 12.83 -0.61
C LEU A 370 -9.41 12.01 0.16
N GLU A 371 -9.50 10.70 -0.09
CA GLU A 371 -10.35 9.78 0.68
C GLU A 371 -9.98 9.77 2.17
N TYR A 372 -8.69 9.65 2.49
CA TYR A 372 -8.18 9.68 3.86
C TYR A 372 -8.50 10.99 4.57
N MET A 373 -8.46 12.11 3.85
CA MET A 373 -8.85 13.43 4.36
C MET A 373 -10.37 13.64 4.44
N GLY A 374 -11.18 12.68 3.99
CA GLY A 374 -12.65 12.82 3.94
C GLY A 374 -13.15 13.71 2.80
N TRP A 375 -12.34 13.93 1.76
CA TRP A 375 -12.71 14.73 0.58
C TRP A 375 -13.10 13.82 -0.58
N ARG A 376 -14.10 12.97 -0.34
CA ARG A 376 -14.53 11.90 -1.25
C ARG A 376 -15.07 12.43 -2.57
N GLU A 377 -15.76 13.56 -2.59
CA GLU A 377 -16.33 14.15 -3.81
C GLU A 377 -15.21 14.48 -4.83
N ALA A 378 -14.07 15.01 -4.37
CA ALA A 378 -12.93 15.28 -5.22
C ALA A 378 -12.24 13.98 -5.68
N ALA A 379 -12.13 12.97 -4.81
CA ALA A 379 -11.61 11.65 -5.14
C ALA A 379 -12.45 10.95 -6.22
N ASP A 380 -13.79 11.00 -6.09
CA ASP A 380 -14.73 10.40 -7.03
C ASP A 380 -14.66 11.08 -8.41
N LEU A 381 -14.51 12.41 -8.45
CA LEU A 381 -14.32 13.15 -9.71
C LEU A 381 -13.08 12.68 -10.48
N ILE A 382 -11.96 12.50 -9.79
CA ILE A 382 -10.73 12.01 -10.43
C ILE A 382 -10.92 10.58 -10.93
N THR A 383 -11.50 9.72 -10.11
CA THR A 383 -11.75 8.32 -10.46
C THR A 383 -12.66 8.18 -11.67
N ALA A 384 -13.79 8.89 -11.70
CA ALA A 384 -14.71 8.91 -12.83
C ALA A 384 -14.05 9.48 -14.10
N SER A 385 -13.23 10.51 -13.96
CA SER A 385 -12.47 11.09 -15.06
C SER A 385 -11.43 10.11 -15.61
N MET A 386 -10.77 9.34 -14.75
CA MET A 386 -9.83 8.29 -15.14
C MET A 386 -10.54 7.20 -15.96
N ASP A 387 -11.66 6.67 -15.47
CA ASP A 387 -12.49 5.69 -16.21
C ASP A 387 -12.85 6.23 -17.61
N LYS A 388 -13.37 7.44 -17.69
CA LYS A 388 -13.77 8.08 -18.95
C LYS A 388 -12.61 8.32 -19.92
N THR A 389 -11.45 8.74 -19.43
CA THR A 389 -10.28 9.03 -20.23
C THR A 389 -9.68 7.75 -20.83
N ILE A 390 -9.55 6.69 -20.00
CA ILE A 390 -9.05 5.40 -20.45
C ILE A 390 -10.04 4.75 -21.44
N ALA A 391 -11.34 4.77 -21.16
CA ALA A 391 -12.36 4.23 -22.04
C ALA A 391 -12.37 4.93 -23.42
N SER A 392 -12.02 6.22 -23.48
CA SER A 392 -11.85 6.96 -24.74
C SER A 392 -10.54 6.65 -25.47
N LYS A 393 -9.70 5.77 -24.93
CA LYS A 393 -8.41 5.35 -25.45
C LYS A 393 -7.39 6.50 -25.61
N VAL A 394 -7.50 7.55 -24.80
CA VAL A 394 -6.51 8.62 -24.72
C VAL A 394 -5.60 8.27 -23.53
N VAL A 395 -4.43 7.71 -23.83
CA VAL A 395 -3.57 7.07 -22.81
C VAL A 395 -2.09 7.33 -23.07
N THR A 396 -1.26 7.13 -22.07
CA THR A 396 0.20 7.22 -22.21
C THR A 396 0.79 5.99 -22.94
N TYR A 397 2.05 6.07 -23.30
CA TYR A 397 2.76 5.11 -24.17
C TYR A 397 2.65 3.65 -23.70
N ASP A 398 2.62 3.43 -22.38
CA ASP A 398 2.59 2.11 -21.76
C ASP A 398 1.31 1.33 -22.10
N PHE A 399 0.17 2.03 -22.12
CA PHE A 399 -1.10 1.45 -22.54
C PHE A 399 -1.29 1.55 -24.06
N ALA A 400 -0.90 2.68 -24.69
CA ALA A 400 -1.12 2.89 -26.12
C ALA A 400 -0.52 1.78 -26.99
N ARG A 401 0.68 1.28 -26.64
CA ARG A 401 1.34 0.17 -27.34
C ARG A 401 0.61 -1.16 -27.27
N LEU A 402 -0.37 -1.30 -26.39
CA LEU A 402 -1.12 -2.54 -26.11
C LEU A 402 -2.61 -2.40 -26.44
N MET A 403 -3.05 -1.22 -26.91
CA MET A 403 -4.46 -0.91 -27.18
C MET A 403 -4.64 -0.50 -28.64
N ASP A 404 -5.37 -1.31 -29.40
CA ASP A 404 -5.69 -0.97 -30.80
C ASP A 404 -6.51 0.31 -30.89
N GLY A 405 -6.04 1.24 -31.77
CA GLY A 405 -6.69 2.53 -31.98
C GLY A 405 -6.54 3.53 -30.85
N ALA A 406 -5.60 3.31 -29.93
CA ALA A 406 -5.31 4.28 -28.87
C ALA A 406 -4.61 5.53 -29.42
N LYS A 407 -4.97 6.68 -28.84
CA LYS A 407 -4.26 7.94 -29.02
C LYS A 407 -3.21 8.05 -27.91
N GLU A 408 -1.93 7.90 -28.28
CA GLU A 408 -0.83 8.15 -27.37
C GLU A 408 -0.72 9.63 -27.03
N VAL A 409 -0.63 9.95 -25.74
CA VAL A 409 -0.45 11.32 -25.24
C VAL A 409 0.71 11.36 -24.24
N LYS A 410 1.26 12.55 -24.02
CA LYS A 410 2.31 12.79 -23.03
C LYS A 410 1.76 12.72 -21.60
N CYS A 411 2.65 12.63 -20.61
CA CYS A 411 2.31 12.68 -19.18
C CYS A 411 1.46 13.92 -18.85
N SER A 412 1.92 15.11 -19.26
CA SER A 412 1.20 16.37 -19.03
C SER A 412 -0.14 16.46 -19.77
N GLU A 413 -0.20 15.93 -20.99
CA GLU A 413 -1.42 15.91 -21.81
C GLU A 413 -2.45 14.97 -21.21
N PHE A 414 -2.03 13.82 -20.68
CA PHE A 414 -2.92 12.89 -19.98
C PHE A 414 -3.56 13.54 -18.74
N GLY A 415 -2.78 14.28 -17.94
CA GLY A 415 -3.32 15.08 -16.83
C GLY A 415 -4.35 16.11 -17.29
N ASN A 416 -4.10 16.81 -18.39
CA ASN A 416 -5.04 17.77 -18.98
C ASN A 416 -6.33 17.12 -19.47
N GLU A 417 -6.27 15.92 -20.08
CA GLU A 417 -7.47 15.18 -20.49
C GLU A 417 -8.30 14.72 -19.28
N LEU A 418 -7.65 14.32 -18.17
CA LEU A 418 -8.36 14.04 -16.92
C LEU A 418 -9.13 15.27 -16.44
N ILE A 419 -8.50 16.43 -16.37
CA ILE A 419 -9.15 17.68 -15.94
C ILE A 419 -10.35 18.02 -16.83
N LYS A 420 -10.19 17.91 -18.13
CA LYS A 420 -11.26 18.14 -19.11
C LYS A 420 -12.43 17.16 -18.92
N ASN A 421 -12.17 15.91 -18.59
CA ASN A 421 -13.18 14.86 -18.40
C ASN A 421 -13.87 14.88 -17.03
N MET A 422 -13.45 15.74 -16.12
CA MET A 422 -14.18 15.99 -14.88
C MET A 422 -15.53 16.73 -15.11
N GLY A 423 -15.78 17.19 -16.33
CA GLY A 423 -17.04 17.80 -16.76
C GLY A 423 -16.99 19.30 -16.76
#